data_5fe61e4cbe10f0a1e45bbcc1981cf5f0
#
_entry.id   5fe61e4cbe10f0a1e45bbcc1981cf5f0
#
_cell.length_a   1.000
_cell.length_b   1.000
_cell.length_c   1.000
_cell.angle_alpha   90.00
_cell.angle_beta   90.00
_cell.angle_gamma   90.00
#
_symmetry.space_group_name_H-M   'P 1'
#
loop_
_entity.id
_entity.type
_entity.pdbx_description
1 polymer ?
#
loop_
_entity_poly.entity_id
_entity_poly.type
_entity_poly.pdbx_seq_one_letter_code
_entity_poly.pdbx_strand_id
1 'polypeptide(L)'
;DEAFSALDPLIRSDMQKLLLELHVELKKTIVFITHDLDEALRLADHLVILKDGAVIQQGDPQNILVNPSDPYIEAFVSDINRARVLRVRSVMTPLNKKSKYVGDVGPSDTLESLIARAEGDTSFKFRVVEEEKPIGQIDMKDLVKALVPRVLAVGQQNL
;
A
#
# COMPACT_ATOMS: atom_id res chain seq x y z
N ASP A 1 11.54 -18.93 4.60
CA ASP A 1 11.09 -19.31 3.26
C ASP A 1 9.67 -19.87 3.36
N GLU A 2 8.69 -19.20 2.76
CA GLU A 2 7.26 -19.57 2.75
C GLU A 2 6.69 -19.99 4.13
N ALA A 3 7.04 -19.24 5.18
CA ALA A 3 6.81 -19.64 6.57
C ALA A 3 5.33 -19.88 6.92
N PHE A 4 4.42 -19.28 6.16
CA PHE A 4 2.97 -19.35 6.42
C PHE A 4 2.18 -20.10 5.34
N SER A 5 2.83 -20.67 4.32
CA SER A 5 2.16 -21.32 3.17
C SER A 5 1.28 -22.51 3.57
N ALA A 6 1.68 -23.25 4.60
CA ALA A 6 0.95 -24.43 5.09
C ALA A 6 -0.18 -24.14 6.09
N LEU A 7 -0.39 -22.86 6.46
CA LEU A 7 -1.40 -22.46 7.44
C LEU A 7 -2.74 -22.12 6.75
N ASP A 8 -3.84 -22.40 7.44
CA ASP A 8 -5.14 -21.89 7.00
C ASP A 8 -5.20 -20.35 7.09
N PRO A 9 -6.09 -19.68 6.31
CA PRO A 9 -6.10 -18.24 6.19
C PRO A 9 -6.25 -17.47 7.51
N LEU A 10 -6.99 -18.02 8.48
CA LEU A 10 -7.23 -17.35 9.77
C LEU A 10 -5.97 -17.40 10.63
N ILE A 11 -5.39 -18.58 10.81
CA ILE A 11 -4.15 -18.78 11.56
C ILE A 11 -3.00 -18.01 10.91
N ARG A 12 -2.92 -18.01 9.57
CA ARG A 12 -1.95 -17.21 8.82
C ARG A 12 -2.02 -15.73 9.18
N SER A 13 -3.22 -15.15 9.18
CA SER A 13 -3.41 -13.74 9.53
C SER A 13 -2.94 -13.42 10.95
N ASP A 14 -3.21 -14.31 11.91
CA ASP A 14 -2.82 -14.11 13.30
C ASP A 14 -1.30 -14.25 13.49
N MET A 15 -0.67 -15.20 12.80
CA MET A 15 0.79 -15.34 12.80
C MET A 15 1.51 -14.16 12.17
N GLN A 16 0.96 -13.59 11.10
CA GLN A 16 1.49 -12.38 10.47
C GLN A 16 1.43 -11.18 11.42
N LYS A 17 0.32 -11.00 12.16
CA LYS A 17 0.22 -9.95 13.18
C LYS A 17 1.24 -10.13 14.28
N LEU A 18 1.37 -11.34 14.80
CA LEU A 18 2.36 -11.66 15.83
C LEU A 18 3.79 -11.37 15.34
N LEU A 19 4.11 -11.71 14.09
CA LEU A 19 5.42 -11.40 13.50
C LEU A 19 5.68 -9.89 13.48
N LEU A 20 4.69 -9.08 13.09
CA LEU A 20 4.81 -7.63 13.08
C LEU A 20 5.01 -7.05 14.49
N GLU A 21 4.27 -7.55 15.48
CA GLU A 21 4.44 -7.16 16.88
C GLU A 21 5.84 -7.49 17.40
N LEU A 22 6.32 -8.71 17.15
CA LEU A 22 7.68 -9.13 17.51
C LEU A 22 8.76 -8.32 16.78
N HIS A 23 8.55 -7.97 15.52
CA HIS A 23 9.50 -7.14 14.76
C HIS A 23 9.66 -5.76 15.40
N VAL A 24 8.56 -5.12 15.78
CA VAL A 24 8.59 -3.82 16.48
C VAL A 24 9.30 -3.91 17.83
N GLU A 25 9.05 -4.97 18.59
CA GLU A 25 9.65 -5.18 19.93
C GLU A 25 11.14 -5.50 19.84
N LEU A 26 11.52 -6.43 18.98
CA LEU A 26 12.88 -6.96 18.90
C LEU A 26 13.82 -6.07 18.07
N LYS A 27 13.28 -5.22 17.18
CA LYS A 27 14.05 -4.35 16.26
C LYS A 27 15.13 -5.10 15.48
N LYS A 28 14.80 -6.30 15.01
CA LYS A 28 15.70 -7.16 14.23
C LYS A 28 15.36 -7.08 12.75
N THR A 29 16.40 -7.16 11.91
CA THR A 29 16.20 -7.36 10.48
C THR A 29 15.74 -8.79 10.22
N ILE A 30 14.62 -8.94 9.55
CA ILE A 30 14.03 -10.22 9.16
C ILE A 30 14.02 -10.27 7.63
N VAL A 31 14.58 -11.35 7.07
CA VAL A 31 14.44 -11.63 5.64
C VAL A 31 13.35 -12.69 5.47
N PHE A 32 12.31 -12.31 4.74
CA PHE A 32 11.14 -13.15 4.50
C PHE A 32 11.01 -13.44 3.00
N ILE A 33 10.83 -14.71 2.64
CA ILE A 33 10.64 -15.14 1.24
C ILE A 33 9.23 -15.72 1.12
N THR A 34 8.47 -15.21 0.18
CA THR A 34 7.11 -15.65 -0.13
C THR A 34 6.80 -15.49 -1.61
N HIS A 35 5.89 -16.27 -2.14
CA HIS A 35 5.29 -16.08 -3.46
C HIS A 35 3.94 -15.33 -3.37
N ASP A 36 3.45 -15.08 -2.15
CA ASP A 36 2.20 -14.35 -1.88
C ASP A 36 2.52 -12.85 -1.78
N LEU A 37 2.10 -12.11 -2.80
CA LEU A 37 2.34 -10.66 -2.85
C LEU A 37 1.57 -9.89 -1.78
N ASP A 38 0.33 -10.28 -1.44
CA ASP A 38 -0.43 -9.65 -0.36
C ASP A 38 0.31 -9.77 0.97
N GLU A 39 0.89 -10.94 1.22
CA GLU A 39 1.71 -11.19 2.41
C GLU A 39 2.96 -10.29 2.43
N ALA A 40 3.70 -10.25 1.31
CA ALA A 40 4.88 -9.40 1.18
C ALA A 40 4.56 -7.91 1.40
N LEU A 41 3.46 -7.42 0.81
CA LEU A 41 3.03 -6.02 0.93
C LEU A 41 2.58 -5.63 2.34
N ARG A 42 2.14 -6.61 3.15
CA ARG A 42 1.73 -6.38 4.54
C ARG A 42 2.89 -6.39 5.52
N LEU A 43 3.87 -7.25 5.27
CA LEU A 43 4.94 -7.54 6.23
C LEU A 43 6.21 -6.73 5.99
N ALA A 44 6.51 -6.36 4.74
CA ALA A 44 7.79 -5.80 4.37
C ALA A 44 7.87 -4.28 4.59
N ASP A 45 8.99 -3.82 5.13
CA ASP A 45 9.43 -2.42 5.05
C ASP A 45 10.18 -2.16 3.73
N HIS A 46 10.80 -3.21 3.17
CA HIS A 46 11.49 -3.18 1.89
C HIS A 46 11.18 -4.47 1.11
N LEU A 47 10.67 -4.33 -0.09
CA LEU A 47 10.29 -5.43 -0.97
C LEU A 47 11.30 -5.57 -2.12
N VAL A 48 11.67 -6.80 -2.44
CA VAL A 48 12.48 -7.15 -3.60
C VAL A 48 11.70 -8.16 -4.45
N ILE A 49 11.42 -7.81 -5.69
CA ILE A 49 10.72 -8.69 -6.64
C ILE A 49 11.75 -9.31 -7.59
N LEU A 50 11.74 -10.64 -7.63
CA LEU A 50 12.63 -11.45 -8.46
C LEU A 50 11.82 -12.12 -9.58
N LYS A 51 12.44 -12.20 -10.76
CA LYS A 51 11.96 -13.00 -11.89
C LYS A 51 13.14 -13.61 -12.60
N ASP A 52 13.09 -14.90 -12.90
CA ASP A 52 14.14 -15.64 -13.62
C ASP A 52 15.54 -15.44 -12.99
N GLY A 53 15.61 -15.36 -11.64
CA GLY A 53 16.83 -15.15 -10.88
C GLY A 53 17.38 -13.73 -10.86
N ALA A 54 16.70 -12.77 -11.50
CA ALA A 54 17.10 -11.37 -11.51
C ALA A 54 16.16 -10.50 -10.68
N VAL A 55 16.71 -9.43 -10.06
CA VAL A 55 15.90 -8.40 -9.39
C VAL A 55 15.30 -7.49 -10.47
N ILE A 56 13.95 -7.41 -10.52
CA ILE A 56 13.24 -6.54 -11.46
C ILE A 56 12.94 -5.19 -10.82
N GLN A 57 12.45 -5.20 -9.60
CA GLN A 57 12.15 -3.98 -8.84
C GLN A 57 12.37 -4.23 -7.35
N GLN A 58 12.81 -3.19 -6.64
CA GLN A 58 12.93 -3.21 -5.20
C GLN A 58 12.63 -1.83 -4.61
N GLY A 59 12.18 -1.78 -3.36
CA GLY A 59 11.92 -0.55 -2.65
C GLY A 59 10.80 -0.65 -1.63
N ASP A 60 10.25 0.49 -1.26
CA ASP A 60 9.06 0.58 -0.42
C ASP A 60 7.86 -0.09 -1.10
N PRO A 61 7.15 -1.02 -0.42
CA PRO A 61 6.02 -1.75 -0.99
C PRO A 61 4.92 -0.84 -1.54
N GLN A 62 4.64 0.28 -0.86
CA GLN A 62 3.62 1.24 -1.28
C GLN A 62 4.01 1.92 -2.60
N ASN A 63 5.31 2.25 -2.74
CA ASN A 63 5.83 2.85 -3.97
C ASN A 63 5.79 1.86 -5.14
N ILE A 64 6.09 0.60 -4.92
CA ILE A 64 6.01 -0.44 -5.96
C ILE A 64 4.57 -0.59 -6.48
N LEU A 65 3.58 -0.56 -5.59
CA LEU A 65 2.17 -0.59 -5.98
C LEU A 65 1.72 0.61 -6.81
N VAL A 66 2.21 1.81 -6.48
CA VAL A 66 1.79 3.06 -7.14
C VAL A 66 2.57 3.31 -8.42
N ASN A 67 3.85 2.90 -8.46
CA ASN A 67 4.79 3.14 -9.54
C ASN A 67 5.50 1.83 -9.99
N PRO A 68 4.76 0.86 -10.56
CA PRO A 68 5.39 -0.32 -11.15
C PRO A 68 6.33 0.12 -12.28
N SER A 69 7.54 -0.44 -12.34
CA SER A 69 8.58 -0.06 -13.29
C SER A 69 8.61 -0.94 -14.55
N ASP A 70 7.86 -2.02 -14.55
CA ASP A 70 7.88 -3.04 -15.60
C ASP A 70 6.46 -3.61 -15.81
N PRO A 71 6.05 -3.94 -17.06
CA PRO A 71 4.74 -4.55 -17.33
C PRO A 71 4.48 -5.85 -16.56
N TYR A 72 5.51 -6.61 -16.24
CA TYR A 72 5.37 -7.81 -15.40
C TYR A 72 4.95 -7.43 -13.98
N ILE A 73 5.59 -6.40 -13.39
CA ILE A 73 5.22 -5.91 -12.07
C ILE A 73 3.80 -5.35 -12.09
N GLU A 74 3.43 -4.60 -13.13
CA GLU A 74 2.08 -4.07 -13.30
C GLU A 74 1.03 -5.19 -13.30
N ALA A 75 1.25 -6.24 -14.10
CA ALA A 75 0.39 -7.42 -14.11
C ALA A 75 0.37 -8.13 -12.76
N PHE A 76 1.54 -8.24 -12.09
CA PHE A 76 1.68 -8.92 -10.81
C PHE A 76 0.93 -8.20 -9.67
N VAL A 77 0.85 -6.86 -9.71
CA VAL A 77 0.14 -6.06 -8.70
C VAL A 77 -1.31 -5.71 -9.10
N SER A 78 -1.78 -6.13 -10.29
CA SER A 78 -3.10 -5.77 -10.81
C SER A 78 -4.25 -6.29 -9.95
N ASP A 79 -4.11 -7.52 -9.43
CA ASP A 79 -5.14 -8.21 -8.67
C ASP A 79 -5.18 -7.82 -7.18
N ILE A 80 -4.22 -7.00 -6.75
CA ILE A 80 -4.13 -6.56 -5.35
C ILE A 80 -5.27 -5.61 -4.99
N ASN A 81 -5.92 -5.89 -3.87
CA ASN A 81 -6.89 -4.95 -3.29
C ASN A 81 -6.17 -3.70 -2.74
N ARG A 82 -5.95 -2.71 -3.61
CA ARG A 82 -5.24 -1.47 -3.30
C ARG A 82 -5.83 -0.73 -2.09
N ALA A 83 -7.15 -0.80 -1.88
CA ALA A 83 -7.80 -0.13 -0.75
C ALA A 83 -7.31 -0.67 0.60
N ARG A 84 -7.00 -1.96 0.68
CA ARG A 84 -6.52 -2.63 1.90
C ARG A 84 -5.03 -2.45 2.15
N VAL A 85 -4.26 -2.33 1.09
CA VAL A 85 -2.79 -2.30 1.18
C VAL A 85 -2.26 -0.88 1.19
N LEU A 86 -2.78 0.03 0.34
CA LEU A 86 -2.32 1.40 0.28
C LEU A 86 -2.63 2.17 1.57
N ARG A 87 -1.64 2.91 2.04
CA ARG A 87 -1.71 3.79 3.19
C ARG A 87 -1.94 5.23 2.75
N VAL A 88 -2.56 6.03 3.61
CA VAL A 88 -2.79 7.46 3.38
C VAL A 88 -1.50 8.18 2.99
N ARG A 89 -0.37 7.84 3.63
CA ARG A 89 0.95 8.43 3.38
C ARG A 89 1.37 8.33 1.90
N SER A 90 1.04 7.22 1.22
CA SER A 90 1.46 6.98 -0.16
C SER A 90 0.67 7.78 -1.21
N VAL A 91 -0.48 8.33 -0.82
CA VAL A 91 -1.40 9.05 -1.74
C VAL A 91 -1.77 10.46 -1.27
N MET A 92 -1.36 10.85 -0.06
CA MET A 92 -1.62 12.20 0.45
C MET A 92 -0.91 13.26 -0.37
N THR A 93 -1.48 14.46 -0.36
CA THR A 93 -0.95 15.66 -1.01
C THR A 93 -0.56 16.72 0.03
N PRO A 94 0.24 17.72 -0.34
CA PRO A 94 0.56 18.83 0.56
C PRO A 94 -0.69 19.51 1.12
N LEU A 95 -0.60 19.96 2.37
CA LEU A 95 -1.71 20.60 3.08
C LEU A 95 -2.15 21.89 2.39
N ASN A 96 -3.43 21.99 2.08
CA ASN A 96 -4.02 23.24 1.60
C ASN A 96 -4.79 23.93 2.74
N LYS A 97 -4.25 25.00 3.27
CA LYS A 97 -4.84 25.78 4.39
C LYS A 97 -6.24 26.35 4.11
N LYS A 98 -6.65 26.43 2.84
CA LYS A 98 -7.97 26.93 2.42
C LYS A 98 -9.02 25.82 2.30
N SER A 99 -8.63 24.56 2.39
CA SER A 99 -9.56 23.43 2.31
C SER A 99 -10.37 23.29 3.60
N LYS A 100 -11.65 22.90 3.45
CA LYS A 100 -12.45 22.45 4.58
C LYS A 100 -12.25 20.92 4.73
N TYR A 101 -11.96 20.49 5.93
CA TYR A 101 -11.74 19.08 6.27
C TYR A 101 -12.91 18.57 7.10
N VAL A 102 -13.32 17.34 6.84
CA VAL A 102 -14.39 16.67 7.60
C VAL A 102 -13.86 15.94 8.82
N GLY A 103 -12.53 15.77 8.92
CA GLY A 103 -11.88 15.12 10.06
C GLY A 103 -10.39 14.91 9.83
N ASP A 104 -9.76 14.28 10.82
CA ASP A 104 -8.35 13.94 10.82
C ASP A 104 -8.16 12.43 10.61
N VAL A 105 -7.08 12.06 9.93
CA VAL A 105 -6.66 10.69 9.65
C VAL A 105 -5.17 10.54 9.88
N GLY A 106 -4.73 9.32 10.22
CA GLY A 106 -3.32 9.00 10.35
C GLY A 106 -2.66 8.69 9.00
N PRO A 107 -1.35 8.91 8.85
CA PRO A 107 -0.63 8.55 7.64
C PRO A 107 -0.58 7.02 7.40
N SER A 108 -0.73 6.23 8.46
CA SER A 108 -0.75 4.77 8.41
C SER A 108 -2.13 4.17 8.20
N ASP A 109 -3.20 4.98 8.19
CA ASP A 109 -4.55 4.49 7.90
C ASP A 109 -4.62 3.91 6.49
N THR A 110 -5.46 2.88 6.31
CA THR A 110 -5.70 2.28 4.97
C THR A 110 -6.69 3.12 4.18
N LEU A 111 -6.62 3.06 2.85
CA LEU A 111 -7.62 3.73 2.02
C LEU A 111 -9.02 3.14 2.24
N GLU A 112 -9.12 1.83 2.53
CA GLU A 112 -10.38 1.16 2.87
C GLU A 112 -11.05 1.81 4.10
N SER A 113 -10.29 2.12 5.15
CA SER A 113 -10.81 2.78 6.35
C SER A 113 -11.35 4.19 6.07
N LEU A 114 -10.73 4.92 5.15
CA LEU A 114 -11.20 6.24 4.74
C LEU A 114 -12.47 6.15 3.90
N ILE A 115 -12.57 5.18 3.01
CA ILE A 115 -13.78 4.93 2.21
C ILE A 115 -14.97 4.64 3.13
N ALA A 116 -14.76 3.80 4.15
CA ALA A 116 -15.78 3.50 5.14
C ALA A 116 -16.20 4.76 5.92
N ARG A 117 -15.24 5.60 6.34
CA ARG A 117 -15.53 6.86 7.06
C ARG A 117 -16.22 7.92 6.20
N ALA A 118 -15.97 7.92 4.90
CA ALA A 118 -16.60 8.84 3.95
C ALA A 118 -17.99 8.39 3.51
N GLU A 119 -18.43 7.17 3.86
CA GLU A 119 -19.72 6.60 3.45
C GLU A 119 -19.98 6.72 1.94
N GLY A 120 -18.91 6.70 1.14
CA GLY A 120 -18.96 6.85 -0.32
C GLY A 120 -19.05 8.30 -0.82
N ASP A 121 -19.06 9.31 0.04
CA ASP A 121 -19.04 10.72 -0.38
C ASP A 121 -17.63 11.12 -0.87
N THR A 122 -17.50 11.31 -2.18
CA THR A 122 -16.24 11.69 -2.82
C THR A 122 -15.91 13.19 -2.69
N SER A 123 -16.79 14.00 -2.09
CA SER A 123 -16.52 15.43 -1.83
C SER A 123 -15.66 15.64 -0.59
N PHE A 124 -15.55 14.63 0.27
CA PHE A 124 -14.84 14.73 1.54
C PHE A 124 -13.33 14.88 1.35
N LYS A 125 -12.75 15.67 2.27
CA LYS A 125 -11.31 15.84 2.42
C LYS A 125 -10.95 15.63 3.87
N PHE A 126 -9.89 14.87 4.10
CA PHE A 126 -9.35 14.64 5.43
C PHE A 126 -7.99 15.33 5.56
N ARG A 127 -7.72 15.83 6.75
CA ARG A 127 -6.41 16.34 7.12
C ARG A 127 -5.57 15.16 7.63
N VAL A 128 -4.36 15.02 7.13
CA VAL A 128 -3.43 13.96 7.59
C VAL A 128 -2.61 14.51 8.74
N VAL A 129 -2.66 13.83 9.88
CA VAL A 129 -2.02 14.27 11.13
C VAL A 129 -1.10 13.15 11.64
N GLU A 130 0.12 13.53 12.02
CA GLU A 130 1.10 12.67 12.67
C GLU A 130 1.66 13.41 13.89
N GLU A 131 1.66 12.77 15.06
CA GLU A 131 2.08 13.37 16.34
C GLU A 131 1.45 14.77 16.59
N GLU A 132 0.13 14.86 16.38
CA GLU A 132 -0.67 16.08 16.51
C GLU A 132 -0.32 17.20 15.49
N LYS A 133 0.58 16.94 14.54
CA LYS A 133 0.97 17.91 13.52
C LYS A 133 0.33 17.57 12.18
N PRO A 134 -0.30 18.54 11.50
CA PRO A 134 -0.80 18.31 10.16
C PRO A 134 0.36 18.22 9.16
N ILE A 135 0.49 17.06 8.50
CA ILE A 135 1.55 16.78 7.53
C ILE A 135 1.08 16.79 6.09
N GLY A 136 -0.24 16.75 5.86
CA GLY A 136 -0.81 16.73 4.52
C GLY A 136 -2.32 16.66 4.53
N GLN A 137 -2.88 16.39 3.38
CA GLN A 137 -4.32 16.16 3.18
C GLN A 137 -4.54 15.00 2.22
N ILE A 138 -5.73 14.42 2.27
CA ILE A 138 -6.21 13.47 1.28
C ILE A 138 -7.60 13.88 0.81
N ASP A 139 -7.77 13.99 -0.50
CA ASP A 139 -9.04 14.20 -1.16
C ASP A 139 -9.60 12.84 -1.58
N MET A 140 -10.88 12.56 -1.32
CA MET A 140 -11.50 11.29 -1.69
C MET A 140 -11.46 11.04 -3.20
N LYS A 141 -11.44 12.08 -4.03
CA LYS A 141 -11.26 11.94 -5.49
C LYS A 141 -9.88 11.41 -5.86
N ASP A 142 -8.84 11.88 -5.16
CA ASP A 142 -7.46 11.42 -5.40
C ASP A 142 -7.26 10.00 -4.85
N LEU A 143 -7.92 9.67 -3.72
CA LEU A 143 -7.98 8.32 -3.21
C LEU A 143 -8.58 7.36 -4.24
N VAL A 144 -9.74 7.68 -4.82
CA VAL A 144 -10.39 6.84 -5.84
C VAL A 144 -9.49 6.64 -7.06
N LYS A 145 -8.76 7.67 -7.50
CA LYS A 145 -7.77 7.53 -8.59
C LYS A 145 -6.64 6.55 -8.24
N ALA A 146 -6.18 6.55 -6.98
CA ALA A 146 -5.11 5.66 -6.54
C ALA A 146 -5.52 4.18 -6.52
N LEU A 147 -6.82 3.89 -6.42
CA LEU A 147 -7.34 2.52 -6.47
C LEU A 147 -7.29 1.92 -7.88
N VAL A 148 -7.29 2.75 -8.91
CA VAL A 148 -7.21 2.30 -10.30
C VAL A 148 -5.75 2.04 -10.65
N PRO A 149 -5.37 0.81 -11.08
CA PRO A 149 -4.02 0.54 -11.57
C PRO A 149 -3.66 1.50 -12.71
N ARG A 150 -2.42 2.01 -12.72
CA ARG A 150 -1.92 2.73 -13.89
C ARG A 150 -1.64 1.70 -14.97
N VAL A 151 -2.32 1.79 -16.09
CA VAL A 151 -1.97 1.02 -17.28
C VAL A 151 -0.80 1.74 -17.93
N LEU A 152 0.41 1.15 -17.88
CA LEU A 152 1.52 1.63 -18.68
C LEU A 152 1.08 1.53 -20.14
N ALA A 153 1.01 2.66 -20.83
CA ALA A 153 0.66 2.68 -22.25
C ALA A 153 1.63 1.73 -22.99
N VAL A 154 1.13 0.59 -23.42
CA VAL A 154 1.85 -0.29 -24.34
C VAL A 154 2.11 0.59 -25.57
N GLY A 155 3.38 0.92 -25.80
CA GLY A 155 3.78 1.74 -26.93
C GLY A 155 3.13 1.18 -28.18
N GLN A 156 2.39 2.03 -28.90
CA GLN A 156 1.94 1.74 -30.26
C GLN A 156 3.18 1.38 -31.05
N GLN A 157 3.45 0.11 -31.21
CA GLN A 157 4.31 -0.35 -32.27
C GLN A 157 3.55 -0.09 -33.57
N ASN A 158 3.98 0.94 -34.26
CA ASN A 158 3.52 1.29 -35.59
C ASN A 158 3.59 0.07 -36.50
N LEU A 159 2.45 -0.25 -37.13
CA LEU A 159 2.36 -1.04 -38.34
C LEU A 159 3.06 -0.30 -39.50
#